data_f26daffafef85d3b28f9b5e26ce3a14d
#
_entry.id   f26daffafef85d3b28f9b5e26ce3a14d
#
_cell.length_a   1.000
_cell.length_b   1.000
_cell.length_c   1.000
_cell.angle_alpha   90.00
_cell.angle_beta   90.00
_cell.angle_gamma   90.00
#
_symmetry.space_group_name_H-M   'P 1'
#
loop_
_entity.id
_entity.type
_entity.pdbx_description
1 polymer ?
#
loop_
_entity_poly.entity_id
_entity_poly.type
_entity_poly.pdbx_seq_one_letter_code
_entity_poly.pdbx_strand_id
1 'polypeptide(L)'
;MAIRVLTTRGELPGSGLRRLAGAAGLVSWHGTGRPAPEDLAALAPGSTAVLALGNDPVDAALLDAAGPSLRVVALASMGFDNVDRAAAAERGVVVTHTPGVLAETTADLTFALILAARRRLGAAAASLARGDWGLFRMDDYLGLDVHGATLGLVGYGQIGRAVARRAQGFGMRVLHHDPYAAETDALSTPVDLETLLAEADIVSLHVPLTAETRHLVSHRELAAMKPTATLVSTSRGGVVDEEALLTAIRAGTLHSAGLDVFEREPMGAELSPLAAEPYVVTLPHIGSATERTRAAMVDLAVDNILDVLRDRPARTPLPGTASAYERPVSGSRS
;
A
#
# COMPACT_ATOMS: atom_id res chain seq x y z
N MET A 1 24.30 7.41 -26.75
CA MET A 1 23.93 6.04 -26.34
C MET A 1 22.43 5.86 -26.50
N ALA A 2 21.94 4.68 -26.90
CA ALA A 2 20.52 4.42 -26.95
C ALA A 2 19.97 4.41 -25.52
N ILE A 3 18.83 5.06 -25.29
CA ILE A 3 18.16 5.06 -23.99
C ILE A 3 17.65 3.65 -23.71
N ARG A 4 18.01 3.09 -22.55
CA ARG A 4 17.61 1.75 -22.09
C ARG A 4 16.82 1.87 -20.79
N VAL A 5 15.67 1.23 -20.72
CA VAL A 5 14.82 1.22 -19.52
C VAL A 5 14.58 -0.22 -19.07
N LEU A 6 14.91 -0.51 -17.81
CA LEU A 6 14.53 -1.76 -17.15
C LEU A 6 13.10 -1.63 -16.64
N THR A 7 12.25 -2.63 -16.92
CA THR A 7 10.94 -2.78 -16.29
C THR A 7 10.89 -4.08 -15.49
N THR A 8 10.49 -4.01 -14.23
CA THR A 8 10.42 -5.18 -13.34
C THR A 8 9.23 -6.09 -13.67
N ARG A 9 8.42 -5.73 -14.67
CA ARG A 9 7.33 -6.55 -15.23
C ARG A 9 7.27 -6.35 -16.74
N GLY A 10 7.06 -7.44 -17.47
CA GLY A 10 6.88 -7.41 -18.93
C GLY A 10 5.52 -6.86 -19.37
N GLU A 11 4.51 -6.96 -18.51
CA GLU A 11 3.16 -6.49 -18.75
C GLU A 11 2.65 -5.68 -17.57
N LEU A 12 2.05 -4.52 -17.86
CA LEU A 12 1.43 -3.64 -16.87
C LEU A 12 0.13 -3.05 -17.46
N PRO A 13 -0.87 -2.72 -16.62
CA PRO A 13 -2.11 -2.10 -17.07
C PRO A 13 -1.90 -0.77 -17.77
N GLY A 14 -2.81 -0.46 -18.71
CA GLY A 14 -2.84 0.83 -19.40
C GLY A 14 -1.92 0.94 -20.62
N SER A 15 -1.54 2.16 -20.96
CA SER A 15 -0.75 2.46 -22.15
C SER A 15 0.72 2.79 -21.87
N GLY A 16 1.09 2.87 -20.60
CA GLY A 16 2.40 3.37 -20.16
C GLY A 16 3.57 2.64 -20.79
N LEU A 17 3.60 1.29 -20.76
CA LEU A 17 4.70 0.53 -21.36
C LEU A 17 4.82 0.75 -22.88
N ARG A 18 3.71 0.86 -23.62
CA ARG A 18 3.75 1.17 -25.06
C ARG A 18 4.31 2.57 -25.33
N ARG A 19 3.95 3.55 -24.50
CA ARG A 19 4.50 4.92 -24.59
C ARG A 19 6.00 4.92 -24.30
N LEU A 20 6.43 4.15 -23.29
CA LEU A 20 7.82 4.03 -22.93
C LEU A 20 8.64 3.32 -24.02
N ALA A 21 8.11 2.25 -24.61
CA ALA A 21 8.72 1.52 -25.74
C ALA A 21 8.89 2.38 -26.99
N GLY A 22 8.00 3.36 -27.20
CA GLY A 22 8.13 4.35 -28.29
C GLY A 22 9.26 5.37 -28.08
N ALA A 23 9.81 5.48 -26.85
CA ALA A 23 10.82 6.47 -26.49
C ALA A 23 12.19 5.84 -26.11
N ALA A 24 12.24 4.54 -25.78
CA ALA A 24 13.42 3.86 -25.27
C ALA A 24 13.42 2.36 -25.59
N GLY A 25 14.59 1.74 -25.59
CA GLY A 25 14.71 0.29 -25.61
C GLY A 25 14.31 -0.29 -24.25
N LEU A 26 13.31 -1.18 -24.22
CA LEU A 26 12.88 -1.84 -22.98
C LEU A 26 13.62 -3.16 -22.77
N VAL A 27 13.98 -3.41 -21.52
CA VAL A 27 14.42 -4.71 -21.02
C VAL A 27 13.51 -5.06 -19.87
N SER A 28 12.78 -6.15 -19.98
CA SER A 28 11.75 -6.52 -19.02
C SER A 28 12.08 -7.85 -18.36
N TRP A 29 11.76 -7.94 -17.07
CA TRP A 29 11.71 -9.23 -16.40
C TRP A 29 10.38 -9.93 -16.74
N HIS A 30 10.45 -11.22 -17.10
CA HIS A 30 9.30 -12.02 -17.57
C HIS A 30 9.02 -13.27 -16.70
N GLY A 31 9.64 -13.36 -15.52
CA GLY A 31 9.37 -14.46 -14.61
C GLY A 31 7.99 -14.37 -13.96
N THR A 32 7.62 -15.41 -13.24
CA THR A 32 6.39 -15.46 -12.45
C THR A 32 6.67 -15.05 -11.00
N GLY A 33 5.77 -14.27 -10.39
CA GLY A 33 5.91 -13.83 -9.00
C GLY A 33 6.70 -12.54 -8.84
N ARG A 34 7.50 -12.45 -7.77
CA ARG A 34 8.41 -11.33 -7.49
C ARG A 34 9.79 -11.63 -8.07
N PRO A 35 10.42 -10.71 -8.80
CA PRO A 35 11.80 -10.89 -9.24
C PRO A 35 12.74 -10.98 -8.05
N ALA A 36 13.70 -11.90 -8.11
CA ALA A 36 14.79 -11.93 -7.14
C ALA A 36 15.74 -10.73 -7.38
N PRO A 37 16.46 -10.25 -6.34
CA PRO A 37 17.43 -9.18 -6.51
C PRO A 37 18.46 -9.49 -7.62
N GLU A 38 18.89 -10.75 -7.76
CA GLU A 38 19.83 -11.21 -8.76
C GLU A 38 19.28 -11.11 -10.18
N ASP A 39 17.97 -11.38 -10.37
CA ASP A 39 17.30 -11.26 -11.66
C ASP A 39 17.32 -9.81 -12.14
N LEU A 40 17.02 -8.87 -11.24
CA LEU A 40 17.01 -7.44 -11.55
C LEU A 40 18.44 -6.93 -11.79
N ALA A 41 19.41 -7.36 -10.98
CA ALA A 41 20.82 -6.99 -11.14
C ALA A 41 21.38 -7.49 -12.48
N ALA A 42 21.00 -8.68 -12.96
CA ALA A 42 21.41 -9.21 -14.25
C ALA A 42 20.84 -8.41 -15.44
N LEU A 43 19.65 -7.84 -15.31
CA LEU A 43 18.97 -7.07 -16.35
C LEU A 43 19.32 -5.57 -16.32
N ALA A 44 19.82 -5.05 -15.19
CA ALA A 44 20.02 -3.63 -14.94
C ALA A 44 21.16 -2.96 -15.73
N PRO A 45 22.29 -3.63 -16.15
CA PRO A 45 23.44 -2.95 -16.70
C PRO A 45 23.13 -2.03 -17.88
N GLY A 46 23.62 -0.77 -17.79
CA GLY A 46 23.43 0.25 -18.82
C GLY A 46 22.02 0.85 -18.87
N SER A 47 21.15 0.57 -17.90
CA SER A 47 19.84 1.20 -17.82
C SER A 47 19.95 2.69 -17.47
N THR A 48 19.22 3.52 -18.21
CA THR A 48 19.07 4.96 -17.95
C THR A 48 17.92 5.23 -16.98
N ALA A 49 16.92 4.34 -16.97
CA ALA A 49 15.78 4.39 -16.06
C ALA A 49 15.34 2.98 -15.63
N VAL A 50 14.66 2.90 -14.49
CA VAL A 50 14.00 1.68 -14.00
C VAL A 50 12.54 2.01 -13.70
N LEU A 51 11.62 1.18 -14.18
CA LEU A 51 10.21 1.17 -13.79
C LEU A 51 9.99 -0.03 -12.87
N ALA A 52 9.70 0.22 -11.60
CA ALA A 52 9.54 -0.80 -10.56
C ALA A 52 8.17 -0.74 -9.87
N LEU A 53 7.79 -1.80 -9.18
CA LEU A 53 6.61 -1.83 -8.32
C LEU A 53 6.99 -1.59 -6.84
N GLY A 54 6.02 -1.32 -6.00
CA GLY A 54 6.23 -0.98 -4.59
C GLY A 54 6.76 -2.10 -3.69
N ASN A 55 6.88 -3.31 -4.20
CA ASN A 55 7.48 -4.45 -3.50
C ASN A 55 8.78 -4.96 -4.14
N ASP A 56 9.26 -4.34 -5.21
CA ASP A 56 10.54 -4.69 -5.83
C ASP A 56 11.67 -3.99 -5.08
N PRO A 57 12.81 -4.64 -4.80
CA PRO A 57 13.91 -4.01 -4.09
C PRO A 57 14.55 -2.91 -4.94
N VAL A 58 14.66 -1.70 -4.38
CA VAL A 58 15.40 -0.57 -4.96
C VAL A 58 16.51 -0.22 -3.99
N ASP A 59 17.51 -1.05 -3.96
CA ASP A 59 18.65 -1.02 -3.04
C ASP A 59 19.96 -0.62 -3.75
N ALA A 60 21.03 -0.50 -2.98
CA ALA A 60 22.35 -0.18 -3.51
C ALA A 60 22.80 -1.18 -4.59
N ALA A 61 22.45 -2.47 -4.44
CA ALA A 61 22.87 -3.51 -5.39
C ALA A 61 22.23 -3.30 -6.77
N LEU A 62 20.94 -3.02 -6.84
CA LEU A 62 20.25 -2.70 -8.10
C LEU A 62 20.81 -1.42 -8.73
N LEU A 63 21.02 -0.38 -7.91
CA LEU A 63 21.53 0.91 -8.40
C LEU A 63 22.95 0.79 -8.96
N ASP A 64 23.82 0.03 -8.30
CA ASP A 64 25.19 -0.23 -8.75
C ASP A 64 25.22 -1.09 -10.02
N ALA A 65 24.36 -2.11 -10.09
CA ALA A 65 24.24 -2.96 -11.28
C ALA A 65 23.79 -2.16 -12.52
N ALA A 66 22.88 -1.20 -12.36
CA ALA A 66 22.45 -0.32 -13.44
C ALA A 66 23.59 0.60 -13.92
N GLY A 67 24.49 0.99 -13.01
CA GLY A 67 25.68 1.76 -13.29
C GLY A 67 25.44 3.28 -13.45
N PRO A 68 26.45 4.03 -13.84
CA PRO A 68 26.44 5.51 -13.81
C PRO A 68 25.50 6.16 -14.82
N SER A 69 24.91 5.40 -15.74
CA SER A 69 23.90 5.90 -16.68
C SER A 69 22.50 6.02 -16.08
N LEU A 70 22.26 5.42 -14.91
CA LEU A 70 20.96 5.47 -14.25
C LEU A 70 20.65 6.89 -13.76
N ARG A 71 19.49 7.41 -14.17
CA ARG A 71 19.02 8.76 -13.84
C ARG A 71 17.80 8.75 -12.95
N VAL A 72 16.90 7.79 -13.16
CA VAL A 72 15.60 7.74 -12.47
C VAL A 72 15.16 6.32 -12.21
N VAL A 73 14.59 6.09 -11.02
CA VAL A 73 13.78 4.92 -10.68
C VAL A 73 12.36 5.41 -10.43
N ALA A 74 11.40 4.94 -11.22
CA ALA A 74 9.99 5.30 -11.05
C ALA A 74 9.21 4.12 -10.47
N LEU A 75 8.60 4.34 -9.32
CA LEU A 75 7.74 3.36 -8.68
C LEU A 75 6.31 3.53 -9.17
N ALA A 76 5.68 2.47 -9.68
CA ALA A 76 4.24 2.42 -9.88
C ALA A 76 3.55 2.05 -8.54
N SER A 77 3.80 2.82 -7.50
CA SER A 77 3.25 2.68 -6.15
C SER A 77 3.23 4.01 -5.41
N MET A 78 2.35 4.13 -4.41
CA MET A 78 2.34 5.27 -3.49
C MET A 78 3.41 5.11 -2.40
N GLY A 79 3.51 3.91 -1.80
CA GLY A 79 4.50 3.58 -0.79
C GLY A 79 5.88 3.35 -1.42
N PHE A 80 6.93 3.59 -0.63
CA PHE A 80 8.32 3.53 -1.05
C PHE A 80 9.25 2.96 0.04
N ASP A 81 8.71 2.15 0.92
CA ASP A 81 9.42 1.45 1.99
C ASP A 81 10.44 0.42 1.47
N ASN A 82 10.33 0.03 0.20
CA ASN A 82 11.25 -0.81 -0.55
C ASN A 82 12.47 -0.07 -1.13
N VAL A 83 12.63 1.24 -0.86
CA VAL A 83 13.67 2.09 -1.48
C VAL A 83 14.74 2.48 -0.46
N ASP A 84 16.00 2.20 -0.78
CA ASP A 84 17.15 2.82 -0.12
C ASP A 84 17.38 4.23 -0.70
N ARG A 85 16.74 5.21 -0.04
CA ARG A 85 16.81 6.63 -0.47
C ARG A 85 18.21 7.21 -0.32
N ALA A 86 18.97 6.78 0.69
CA ALA A 86 20.33 7.24 0.91
C ALA A 86 21.24 6.76 -0.24
N ALA A 87 21.18 5.46 -0.58
CA ALA A 87 21.90 4.91 -1.71
C ALA A 87 21.56 5.59 -3.05
N ALA A 88 20.28 5.92 -3.27
CA ALA A 88 19.86 6.65 -4.47
C ALA A 88 20.41 8.07 -4.51
N ALA A 89 20.36 8.80 -3.38
CA ALA A 89 20.91 10.16 -3.28
C ALA A 89 22.42 10.21 -3.53
N GLU A 90 23.19 9.29 -2.93
CA GLU A 90 24.63 9.18 -3.11
C GLU A 90 25.04 8.98 -4.59
N ARG A 91 24.19 8.29 -5.37
CA ARG A 91 24.41 8.01 -6.79
C ARG A 91 23.80 9.04 -7.73
N GLY A 92 23.18 10.09 -7.18
CA GLY A 92 22.52 11.13 -7.97
C GLY A 92 21.31 10.60 -8.76
N VAL A 93 20.62 9.57 -8.25
CA VAL A 93 19.44 8.97 -8.87
C VAL A 93 18.18 9.59 -8.30
N VAL A 94 17.29 10.07 -9.16
CA VAL A 94 15.96 10.52 -8.80
C VAL A 94 15.06 9.29 -8.56
N VAL A 95 14.40 9.20 -7.43
CA VAL A 95 13.32 8.20 -7.23
C VAL A 95 11.99 8.91 -7.22
N THR A 96 11.00 8.35 -7.92
CA THR A 96 9.63 8.88 -7.99
C THR A 96 8.62 7.85 -7.57
N HIS A 97 7.44 8.31 -7.13
CA HIS A 97 6.33 7.46 -6.73
C HIS A 97 5.01 7.99 -7.33
N THR A 98 3.86 7.37 -7.01
CA THR A 98 2.57 7.75 -7.61
C THR A 98 1.53 8.15 -6.56
N PRO A 99 1.72 9.30 -5.87
CA PRO A 99 0.75 9.81 -4.91
C PRO A 99 -0.54 10.28 -5.60
N GLY A 100 -1.65 10.28 -4.87
CA GLY A 100 -2.92 10.88 -5.30
C GLY A 100 -3.79 10.00 -6.19
N VAL A 101 -3.23 9.03 -6.92
CA VAL A 101 -3.99 8.27 -7.92
C VAL A 101 -4.76 7.08 -7.37
N LEU A 102 -4.40 6.56 -6.20
CA LEU A 102 -5.00 5.35 -5.64
C LEU A 102 -5.86 5.58 -4.37
N ALA A 103 -5.88 6.80 -3.83
CA ALA A 103 -6.51 7.07 -2.55
C ALA A 103 -8.00 6.70 -2.51
N GLU A 104 -8.76 7.04 -3.55
CA GLU A 104 -10.18 6.73 -3.64
C GLU A 104 -10.41 5.21 -3.74
N THR A 105 -9.66 4.51 -4.59
CA THR A 105 -9.80 3.06 -4.78
C THR A 105 -9.44 2.27 -3.51
N THR A 106 -8.39 2.70 -2.79
CA THR A 106 -8.02 2.08 -1.51
C THR A 106 -9.07 2.35 -0.44
N ALA A 107 -9.68 3.54 -0.43
CA ALA A 107 -10.77 3.86 0.49
C ALA A 107 -12.03 3.03 0.18
N ASP A 108 -12.35 2.73 -1.08
CA ASP A 108 -13.42 1.81 -1.47
C ASP A 108 -13.16 0.41 -0.90
N LEU A 109 -11.94 -0.11 -1.07
CA LEU A 109 -11.57 -1.42 -0.54
C LEU A 109 -11.59 -1.43 1.00
N THR A 110 -11.20 -0.35 1.66
CA THR A 110 -11.29 -0.23 3.13
C THR A 110 -12.74 -0.43 3.60
N PHE A 111 -13.72 0.21 2.94
CA PHE A 111 -15.14 0.00 3.25
C PHE A 111 -15.63 -1.40 2.90
N ALA A 112 -15.14 -2.00 1.81
CA ALA A 112 -15.44 -3.40 1.49
C ALA A 112 -14.96 -4.34 2.61
N LEU A 113 -13.75 -4.15 3.14
CA LEU A 113 -13.22 -4.91 4.28
C LEU A 113 -14.01 -4.66 5.56
N ILE A 114 -14.37 -3.40 5.87
CA ILE A 114 -15.22 -3.06 7.01
C ILE A 114 -16.55 -3.84 6.94
N LEU A 115 -17.25 -3.76 5.82
CA LEU A 115 -18.51 -4.46 5.61
C LEU A 115 -18.33 -5.97 5.65
N ALA A 116 -17.31 -6.51 4.99
CA ALA A 116 -17.08 -7.95 4.93
C ALA A 116 -16.74 -8.54 6.30
N ALA A 117 -15.88 -7.88 7.09
CA ALA A 117 -15.49 -8.35 8.42
C ALA A 117 -16.66 -8.24 9.42
N ARG A 118 -17.29 -7.06 9.52
CA ARG A 118 -18.40 -6.86 10.48
C ARG A 118 -19.65 -7.68 10.16
N ARG A 119 -19.93 -7.93 8.89
CA ARG A 119 -21.11 -8.68 8.43
C ARG A 119 -20.82 -10.15 8.13
N ARG A 120 -19.59 -10.64 8.41
CA ARG A 120 -19.16 -12.04 8.22
C ARG A 120 -19.37 -12.56 6.79
N LEU A 121 -19.19 -11.68 5.78
CA LEU A 121 -19.52 -12.01 4.39
C LEU A 121 -18.72 -13.19 3.87
N GLY A 122 -17.41 -13.27 4.23
CA GLY A 122 -16.54 -14.39 3.80
C GLY A 122 -17.03 -15.74 4.31
N ALA A 123 -17.37 -15.85 5.59
CA ALA A 123 -17.89 -17.07 6.20
C ALA A 123 -19.24 -17.49 5.60
N ALA A 124 -20.15 -16.54 5.41
CA ALA A 124 -21.46 -16.79 4.82
C ALA A 124 -21.36 -17.25 3.36
N ALA A 125 -20.54 -16.57 2.54
CA ALA A 125 -20.31 -16.95 1.15
C ALA A 125 -19.66 -18.33 1.02
N ALA A 126 -18.66 -18.63 1.85
CA ALA A 126 -18.01 -19.94 1.86
C ALA A 126 -18.97 -21.08 2.26
N SER A 127 -19.85 -20.84 3.25
CA SER A 127 -20.87 -21.80 3.66
C SER A 127 -21.87 -22.10 2.53
N LEU A 128 -22.36 -21.05 1.87
CA LEU A 128 -23.24 -21.22 0.72
C LEU A 128 -22.57 -22.00 -0.42
N ALA A 129 -21.30 -21.71 -0.71
CA ALA A 129 -20.55 -22.42 -1.75
C ALA A 129 -20.36 -23.90 -1.45
N ARG A 130 -20.34 -24.31 -0.18
CA ARG A 130 -20.28 -25.72 0.23
C ARG A 130 -21.66 -26.41 0.27
N GLY A 131 -22.75 -25.67 0.07
CA GLY A 131 -24.11 -26.21 0.16
C GLY A 131 -24.63 -26.37 1.60
N ASP A 132 -24.04 -25.68 2.57
CA ASP A 132 -24.39 -25.81 4.00
C ASP A 132 -25.70 -25.08 4.37
N TRP A 133 -26.35 -24.38 3.43
CA TRP A 133 -27.57 -23.64 3.70
C TRP A 133 -28.82 -24.49 3.49
N GLY A 134 -29.18 -25.27 4.51
CA GLY A 134 -30.34 -26.16 4.48
C GLY A 134 -31.61 -25.54 5.07
N LEU A 135 -31.51 -24.58 5.99
CA LEU A 135 -32.63 -23.95 6.68
C LEU A 135 -32.30 -22.52 7.04
N PHE A 136 -33.25 -21.60 6.86
CA PHE A 136 -33.10 -20.23 7.38
C PHE A 136 -33.21 -20.24 8.91
N ARG A 137 -32.19 -19.66 9.57
CA ARG A 137 -32.09 -19.50 11.00
C ARG A 137 -31.83 -18.05 11.36
N MET A 138 -32.50 -17.53 12.38
CA MET A 138 -32.34 -16.12 12.81
C MET A 138 -31.00 -15.84 13.47
N ASP A 139 -30.29 -16.86 13.93
CA ASP A 139 -28.99 -16.79 14.64
C ASP A 139 -27.80 -17.13 13.76
N ASP A 140 -28.01 -17.42 12.45
CA ASP A 140 -26.90 -17.68 11.52
C ASP A 140 -26.21 -16.37 11.09
N TYR A 141 -24.86 -16.41 11.07
CA TYR A 141 -23.98 -15.32 10.59
C TYR A 141 -24.26 -13.94 11.18
N LEU A 142 -24.71 -13.90 12.44
CA LEU A 142 -24.89 -12.63 13.15
C LEU A 142 -23.58 -11.85 13.16
N GLY A 143 -23.65 -10.61 12.69
CA GLY A 143 -22.56 -9.65 12.64
C GLY A 143 -22.93 -8.38 13.41
N LEU A 144 -22.14 -7.33 13.21
CA LEU A 144 -22.31 -6.03 13.86
C LEU A 144 -22.68 -4.96 12.82
N ASP A 145 -23.44 -3.97 13.27
CA ASP A 145 -23.82 -2.84 12.42
C ASP A 145 -22.63 -1.96 12.06
N VAL A 146 -22.65 -1.43 10.84
CA VAL A 146 -21.68 -0.47 10.32
C VAL A 146 -22.26 0.94 10.37
N HIS A 147 -23.55 1.11 10.06
CA HIS A 147 -24.21 2.40 10.15
C HIS A 147 -24.23 2.91 11.59
N GLY A 148 -23.99 4.20 11.78
CA GLY A 148 -23.95 4.84 13.08
C GLY A 148 -22.79 4.44 14.01
N ALA A 149 -21.91 3.54 13.57
CA ALA A 149 -20.74 3.13 14.34
C ALA A 149 -19.70 4.27 14.44
N THR A 150 -18.84 4.22 15.46
CA THR A 150 -17.69 5.10 15.58
C THR A 150 -16.50 4.51 14.81
N LEU A 151 -16.00 5.26 13.81
CA LEU A 151 -14.83 4.92 13.01
C LEU A 151 -13.60 5.68 13.52
N GLY A 152 -12.56 4.97 13.95
CA GLY A 152 -11.26 5.50 14.30
C GLY A 152 -10.28 5.34 13.14
N LEU A 153 -9.69 6.44 12.66
CA LEU A 153 -8.70 6.45 11.60
C LEU A 153 -7.31 6.71 12.18
N VAL A 154 -6.43 5.76 12.09
CA VAL A 154 -5.01 5.93 12.45
C VAL A 154 -4.25 6.28 11.16
N GLY A 155 -3.86 7.56 11.05
CA GLY A 155 -3.40 8.20 9.82
C GLY A 155 -4.54 8.94 9.09
N TYR A 156 -4.39 10.27 8.92
CA TYR A 156 -5.39 11.15 8.32
C TYR A 156 -4.85 11.86 7.07
N GLY A 157 -4.07 11.11 6.28
CA GLY A 157 -3.57 11.54 4.96
C GLY A 157 -4.65 11.41 3.87
N GLN A 158 -4.22 11.27 2.61
CA GLN A 158 -5.11 11.18 1.45
C GLN A 158 -6.13 10.03 1.56
N ILE A 159 -5.69 8.82 1.98
CA ILE A 159 -6.56 7.66 2.11
C ILE A 159 -7.50 7.82 3.31
N GLY A 160 -6.99 8.19 4.49
CA GLY A 160 -7.81 8.41 5.69
C GLY A 160 -8.92 9.43 5.46
N ARG A 161 -8.64 10.54 4.80
CA ARG A 161 -9.65 11.55 4.41
C ARG A 161 -10.67 11.01 3.41
N ALA A 162 -10.23 10.18 2.45
CA ALA A 162 -11.14 9.53 1.49
C ALA A 162 -12.08 8.53 2.19
N VAL A 163 -11.58 7.81 3.19
CA VAL A 163 -12.38 6.92 4.06
C VAL A 163 -13.36 7.73 4.91
N ALA A 164 -12.92 8.84 5.53
CA ALA A 164 -13.80 9.73 6.31
C ALA A 164 -14.97 10.28 5.49
N ARG A 165 -14.75 10.66 4.22
CA ARG A 165 -15.84 11.09 3.33
C ARG A 165 -16.89 9.99 3.12
N ARG A 166 -16.48 8.74 2.94
CA ARG A 166 -17.39 7.58 2.76
C ARG A 166 -18.17 7.28 4.03
N ALA A 167 -17.55 7.45 5.20
CA ALA A 167 -18.16 7.25 6.51
C ALA A 167 -19.42 8.11 6.71
N GLN A 168 -19.48 9.30 6.10
CA GLN A 168 -20.65 10.18 6.17
C GLN A 168 -21.91 9.51 5.61
N GLY A 169 -21.77 8.74 4.51
CA GLY A 169 -22.90 7.99 3.92
C GLY A 169 -23.46 6.89 4.82
N PHE A 170 -22.70 6.46 5.81
CA PHE A 170 -23.12 5.49 6.83
C PHE A 170 -23.54 6.14 8.15
N GLY A 171 -23.58 7.47 8.22
CA GLY A 171 -23.92 8.19 9.46
C GLY A 171 -22.93 7.92 10.60
N MET A 172 -21.68 7.63 10.29
CA MET A 172 -20.67 7.28 11.30
C MET A 172 -20.12 8.54 11.98
N ARG A 173 -19.81 8.43 13.27
CA ARG A 173 -18.92 9.35 13.97
C ARG A 173 -17.50 8.98 13.61
N VAL A 174 -16.70 9.95 13.13
CA VAL A 174 -15.31 9.70 12.74
C VAL A 174 -14.34 10.38 13.71
N LEU A 175 -13.42 9.59 14.25
CA LEU A 175 -12.27 10.04 15.02
C LEU A 175 -11.01 9.83 14.20
N HIS A 176 -9.99 10.67 14.36
CA HIS A 176 -8.69 10.38 13.78
C HIS A 176 -7.54 10.66 14.75
N HIS A 177 -6.48 9.88 14.60
CA HIS A 177 -5.18 10.11 15.20
C HIS A 177 -4.12 10.20 14.10
N ASP A 178 -3.53 11.39 13.96
CA ASP A 178 -2.39 11.63 13.06
C ASP A 178 -1.58 12.81 13.59
N PRO A 179 -0.39 12.56 14.20
CA PRO A 179 0.45 13.61 14.76
C PRO A 179 1.04 14.56 13.70
N TYR A 180 0.93 14.20 12.41
CA TYR A 180 1.46 14.98 11.29
C TYR A 180 0.36 15.61 10.42
N ALA A 181 -0.91 15.46 10.79
CA ALA A 181 -2.00 16.04 10.03
C ALA A 181 -1.90 17.58 10.06
N ALA A 182 -1.61 18.19 8.91
CA ALA A 182 -1.46 19.64 8.78
C ALA A 182 -2.78 20.38 8.83
N GLU A 183 -3.90 19.70 8.56
CA GLU A 183 -5.23 20.32 8.46
C GLU A 183 -6.28 19.43 9.13
N THR A 184 -7.17 20.06 9.89
CA THR A 184 -8.42 19.46 10.37
C THR A 184 -9.55 19.86 9.43
N ASP A 185 -10.46 18.93 9.16
CA ASP A 185 -11.69 19.18 8.42
C ASP A 185 -12.92 18.84 9.27
N ALA A 186 -14.11 19.17 8.76
CA ALA A 186 -15.37 18.92 9.49
C ALA A 186 -15.80 17.43 9.44
N LEU A 187 -15.03 16.56 8.79
CA LEU A 187 -15.40 15.14 8.59
C LEU A 187 -15.01 14.26 9.77
N SER A 188 -14.08 14.71 10.62
CA SER A 188 -13.56 13.91 11.73
C SER A 188 -13.08 14.77 12.90
N THR A 189 -13.05 14.18 14.08
CA THR A 189 -12.54 14.78 15.31
C THR A 189 -11.15 14.25 15.62
N PRO A 190 -10.13 15.12 15.78
CA PRO A 190 -8.79 14.68 16.19
C PRO A 190 -8.80 14.26 17.67
N VAL A 191 -8.16 13.13 17.97
CA VAL A 191 -7.99 12.60 19.33
C VAL A 191 -6.60 11.94 19.47
N ASP A 192 -6.18 11.66 20.70
CA ASP A 192 -5.02 10.80 20.92
C ASP A 192 -5.34 9.33 20.58
N LEU A 193 -4.30 8.51 20.41
CA LEU A 193 -4.45 7.12 20.01
C LEU A 193 -5.22 6.30 21.05
N GLU A 194 -4.99 6.53 22.33
CA GLU A 194 -5.65 5.81 23.43
C GLU A 194 -7.15 6.05 23.43
N THR A 195 -7.57 7.30 23.32
CA THR A 195 -8.98 7.69 23.17
C THR A 195 -9.60 7.07 21.92
N LEU A 196 -8.89 7.09 20.79
CA LEU A 196 -9.38 6.49 19.54
C LEU A 196 -9.65 5.01 19.72
N LEU A 197 -8.69 4.26 20.27
CA LEU A 197 -8.82 2.80 20.46
C LEU A 197 -9.96 2.45 21.43
N ALA A 198 -10.13 3.20 22.51
CA ALA A 198 -11.17 2.96 23.49
C ALA A 198 -12.58 3.28 22.97
N GLU A 199 -12.73 4.31 22.12
CA GLU A 199 -14.05 4.78 21.68
C GLU A 199 -14.49 4.19 20.32
N ALA A 200 -13.56 3.75 19.47
CA ALA A 200 -13.90 3.26 18.15
C ALA A 200 -14.57 1.87 18.17
N ASP A 201 -15.59 1.69 17.32
CA ASP A 201 -16.17 0.39 16.98
C ASP A 201 -15.43 -0.26 15.80
N ILE A 202 -14.77 0.57 14.99
CA ILE A 202 -13.96 0.17 13.86
C ILE A 202 -12.69 1.00 13.89
N VAL A 203 -11.53 0.35 13.87
CA VAL A 203 -10.22 1.01 13.74
C VAL A 203 -9.66 0.69 12.37
N SER A 204 -9.30 1.72 11.60
CA SER A 204 -8.74 1.56 10.26
C SER A 204 -7.38 2.26 10.15
N LEU A 205 -6.39 1.52 9.65
CA LEU A 205 -4.99 1.94 9.62
C LEU A 205 -4.59 2.45 8.24
N HIS A 206 -4.04 3.69 8.20
CA HIS A 206 -3.64 4.40 6.97
C HIS A 206 -2.28 5.10 7.12
N VAL A 207 -1.43 4.58 7.99
CA VAL A 207 -0.07 5.08 8.23
C VAL A 207 0.95 4.35 7.35
N PRO A 208 2.08 4.98 6.96
CA PRO A 208 3.19 4.29 6.32
C PRO A 208 3.88 3.35 7.32
N LEU A 209 4.66 2.38 6.83
CA LEU A 209 5.55 1.58 7.67
C LEU A 209 6.86 2.35 7.88
N THR A 210 7.13 2.69 9.14
CA THR A 210 8.38 3.31 9.61
C THR A 210 8.87 2.58 10.86
N ALA A 211 9.99 2.99 11.44
CA ALA A 211 10.44 2.45 12.71
C ALA A 211 9.41 2.70 13.85
N GLU A 212 8.74 3.86 13.82
CA GLU A 212 7.76 4.27 14.83
C GLU A 212 6.39 3.60 14.65
N THR A 213 6.03 3.19 13.43
CA THR A 213 4.74 2.56 13.13
C THR A 213 4.83 1.04 12.99
N ARG A 214 6.04 0.47 13.08
CA ARG A 214 6.20 -0.99 13.12
C ARG A 214 5.56 -1.53 14.39
N HIS A 215 4.63 -2.49 14.21
CA HIS A 215 3.83 -3.06 15.30
C HIS A 215 3.14 -1.98 16.16
N LEU A 216 2.70 -0.89 15.51
CA LEU A 216 1.94 0.17 16.16
C LEU A 216 0.68 -0.39 16.83
N VAL A 217 0.09 -1.42 16.25
CA VAL A 217 -1.03 -2.16 16.84
C VAL A 217 -0.54 -3.55 17.22
N SER A 218 -0.27 -3.74 18.51
CA SER A 218 0.16 -5.00 19.12
C SER A 218 -0.73 -5.32 20.34
N HIS A 219 -0.29 -6.18 21.23
CA HIS A 219 -1.06 -6.66 22.39
C HIS A 219 -1.71 -5.55 23.21
N ARG A 220 -0.99 -4.46 23.49
CA ARG A 220 -1.47 -3.36 24.33
C ARG A 220 -2.58 -2.59 23.63
N GLU A 221 -2.41 -2.26 22.36
CA GLU A 221 -3.36 -1.51 21.56
C GLU A 221 -4.61 -2.34 21.28
N LEU A 222 -4.46 -3.64 20.99
CA LEU A 222 -5.58 -4.57 20.82
C LEU A 222 -6.39 -4.73 22.13
N ALA A 223 -5.72 -4.78 23.28
CA ALA A 223 -6.37 -4.84 24.58
C ALA A 223 -7.11 -3.55 24.97
N ALA A 224 -6.70 -2.39 24.41
CA ALA A 224 -7.39 -1.11 24.60
C ALA A 224 -8.64 -0.96 23.72
N MET A 225 -8.82 -1.79 22.70
CA MET A 225 -9.98 -1.76 21.82
C MET A 225 -11.19 -2.42 22.51
N LYS A 226 -12.39 -2.05 22.05
CA LYS A 226 -13.63 -2.73 22.51
C LYS A 226 -13.60 -4.20 22.08
N PRO A 227 -14.13 -5.14 22.90
CA PRO A 227 -14.26 -6.54 22.48
C PRO A 227 -15.13 -6.72 21.22
N THR A 228 -16.01 -5.77 20.94
CA THR A 228 -16.85 -5.71 19.72
C THR A 228 -16.19 -4.96 18.57
N ALA A 229 -14.96 -4.49 18.71
CA ALA A 229 -14.30 -3.71 17.68
C ALA A 229 -13.83 -4.58 16.50
N THR A 230 -13.69 -3.93 15.36
CA THR A 230 -13.12 -4.49 14.12
C THR A 230 -11.87 -3.71 13.75
N LEU A 231 -10.76 -4.41 13.51
CA LEU A 231 -9.52 -3.81 12.98
C LEU A 231 -9.47 -3.97 11.46
N VAL A 232 -9.14 -2.90 10.73
CA VAL A 232 -8.96 -2.94 9.26
C VAL A 232 -7.59 -2.36 8.90
N SER A 233 -6.85 -3.04 8.05
CA SER A 233 -5.57 -2.55 7.51
C SER A 233 -5.49 -2.68 6.00
N THR A 234 -5.32 -1.53 5.34
CA THR A 234 -4.98 -1.37 3.92
C THR A 234 -3.69 -0.58 3.75
N SER A 235 -2.84 -0.55 4.80
CA SER A 235 -1.60 0.22 4.85
C SER A 235 -0.38 -0.64 4.47
N ARG A 236 0.31 -1.19 5.48
CA ARG A 236 1.43 -2.13 5.34
C ARG A 236 1.35 -3.21 6.41
N GLY A 237 1.76 -4.43 6.09
CA GLY A 237 1.66 -5.58 6.98
C GLY A 237 2.31 -5.36 8.34
N GLY A 238 3.55 -4.94 8.38
CA GLY A 238 4.28 -4.76 9.64
C GLY A 238 3.78 -3.61 10.55
N VAL A 239 2.69 -2.92 10.22
CA VAL A 239 2.02 -1.95 11.12
C VAL A 239 1.22 -2.70 12.20
N VAL A 240 0.68 -3.85 11.86
CA VAL A 240 -0.01 -4.75 12.80
C VAL A 240 0.92 -5.90 13.16
N ASP A 241 1.00 -6.23 14.43
CA ASP A 241 1.61 -7.46 14.93
C ASP A 241 0.61 -8.61 14.69
N GLU A 242 0.89 -9.44 13.68
CA GLU A 242 -0.02 -10.52 13.24
C GLU A 242 -0.21 -11.59 14.31
N GLU A 243 0.82 -11.88 15.14
CA GLU A 243 0.73 -12.85 16.23
C GLU A 243 -0.18 -12.33 17.35
N ALA A 244 -0.03 -11.05 17.72
CA ALA A 244 -0.88 -10.40 18.70
C ALA A 244 -2.34 -10.35 18.23
N LEU A 245 -2.57 -10.02 16.93
CA LEU A 245 -3.91 -9.99 16.34
C LEU A 245 -4.56 -11.39 16.35
N LEU A 246 -3.83 -12.43 15.95
CA LEU A 246 -4.30 -13.81 15.98
C LEU A 246 -4.71 -14.23 17.39
N THR A 247 -3.90 -13.87 18.38
CA THR A 247 -4.18 -14.15 19.78
C THR A 247 -5.47 -13.45 20.24
N ALA A 248 -5.65 -12.18 19.90
CA ALA A 248 -6.83 -11.40 20.27
C ALA A 248 -8.11 -11.95 19.62
N ILE A 249 -8.05 -12.33 18.34
CA ILE A 249 -9.19 -12.95 17.62
C ILE A 249 -9.60 -14.29 18.28
N ARG A 250 -8.62 -15.17 18.53
CA ARG A 250 -8.88 -16.49 19.14
C ARG A 250 -9.38 -16.41 20.57
N ALA A 251 -8.91 -15.44 21.33
CA ALA A 251 -9.39 -15.17 22.67
C ALA A 251 -10.75 -14.47 22.71
N GLY A 252 -11.27 -13.98 21.58
CA GLY A 252 -12.51 -13.22 21.50
C GLY A 252 -12.42 -11.83 22.16
N THR A 253 -11.22 -11.30 22.36
CA THR A 253 -10.99 -9.95 22.87
C THR A 253 -11.04 -8.89 21.78
N LEU A 254 -11.05 -9.31 20.51
CA LEU A 254 -11.37 -8.51 19.34
C LEU A 254 -12.37 -9.27 18.48
N HIS A 255 -13.43 -8.60 18.00
CA HIS A 255 -14.51 -9.24 17.26
C HIS A 255 -14.06 -9.77 15.88
N SER A 256 -13.38 -8.95 15.08
CA SER A 256 -13.03 -9.31 13.70
C SER A 256 -11.90 -8.45 13.14
N ALA A 257 -11.32 -8.89 12.04
CA ALA A 257 -10.36 -8.08 11.30
C ALA A 257 -10.57 -8.17 9.79
N GLY A 258 -10.16 -7.11 9.06
CA GLY A 258 -10.09 -7.07 7.60
C GLY A 258 -8.69 -6.61 7.15
N LEU A 259 -7.97 -7.46 6.46
CA LEU A 259 -6.56 -7.24 6.11
C LEU A 259 -6.35 -7.35 4.60
N ASP A 260 -5.76 -6.32 4.00
CA ASP A 260 -5.29 -6.35 2.61
C ASP A 260 -3.76 -6.52 2.52
N VAL A 261 -3.07 -6.45 3.66
CA VAL A 261 -1.61 -6.42 3.76
C VAL A 261 -1.10 -7.31 4.89
N PHE A 262 0.11 -7.87 4.72
CA PHE A 262 0.71 -8.85 5.63
C PHE A 262 2.20 -8.58 5.83
N GLU A 263 2.76 -9.03 6.96
CA GLU A 263 4.19 -8.89 7.25
C GLU A 263 5.06 -9.56 6.20
N ARG A 264 4.57 -10.67 5.65
CA ARG A 264 5.23 -11.41 4.56
C ARG A 264 4.36 -11.37 3.31
N GLU A 265 4.81 -10.65 2.31
CA GLU A 265 4.18 -10.55 1.00
C GLU A 265 5.17 -10.83 -0.15
N PRO A 266 4.79 -11.67 -1.17
CA PRO A 266 3.61 -12.55 -1.20
C PRO A 266 3.76 -13.74 -0.24
N MET A 267 2.63 -14.25 0.30
CA MET A 267 2.63 -15.37 1.23
C MET A 267 2.97 -16.72 0.58
N GLY A 268 2.80 -16.85 -0.73
CA GLY A 268 3.02 -18.11 -1.43
C GLY A 268 2.13 -19.24 -0.91
N ALA A 269 2.71 -20.44 -0.70
CA ALA A 269 1.99 -21.59 -0.16
C ALA A 269 1.82 -21.56 1.38
N GLU A 270 2.62 -20.75 2.06
CA GLU A 270 2.53 -20.55 3.51
C GLU A 270 1.61 -19.38 3.80
N LEU A 271 0.33 -19.68 3.98
CA LEU A 271 -0.68 -18.67 4.33
C LEU A 271 -0.46 -18.19 5.77
N SER A 272 -0.75 -16.90 6.02
CA SER A 272 -0.88 -16.41 7.39
C SER A 272 -1.96 -17.21 8.12
N PRO A 273 -1.74 -17.64 9.37
CA PRO A 273 -2.77 -18.29 10.18
C PRO A 273 -4.06 -17.47 10.28
N LEU A 274 -3.97 -16.15 10.17
CA LEU A 274 -5.13 -15.25 10.13
C LEU A 274 -6.08 -15.54 8.98
N ALA A 275 -5.59 -16.07 7.84
CA ALA A 275 -6.43 -16.42 6.69
C ALA A 275 -7.39 -17.61 6.95
N ALA A 276 -7.11 -18.41 7.99
CA ALA A 276 -7.96 -19.52 8.40
C ALA A 276 -9.01 -19.14 9.45
N GLU A 277 -8.91 -17.92 10.01
CA GLU A 277 -9.81 -17.51 11.10
C GLU A 277 -11.16 -17.03 10.55
N PRO A 278 -12.31 -17.54 11.05
CA PRO A 278 -13.63 -17.27 10.49
C PRO A 278 -14.12 -15.83 10.68
N TYR A 279 -13.45 -15.07 11.55
CA TYR A 279 -13.73 -13.66 11.82
C TYR A 279 -12.70 -12.71 11.16
N VAL A 280 -11.81 -13.24 10.32
CA VAL A 280 -10.82 -12.46 9.59
C VAL A 280 -11.10 -12.53 8.09
N VAL A 281 -11.14 -11.39 7.44
CA VAL A 281 -11.20 -11.26 5.98
C VAL A 281 -9.83 -10.86 5.48
N THR A 282 -9.25 -11.67 4.60
CA THR A 282 -7.91 -11.44 4.05
C THR A 282 -7.97 -11.27 2.54
N LEU A 283 -7.22 -10.28 2.02
CA LEU A 283 -7.11 -9.98 0.59
C LEU A 283 -5.62 -9.85 0.20
N PRO A 284 -5.25 -10.17 -1.05
CA PRO A 284 -3.86 -10.24 -1.47
C PRO A 284 -3.33 -8.90 -2.01
N HIS A 285 -3.33 -7.86 -1.19
CA HIS A 285 -2.82 -6.51 -1.47
C HIS A 285 -3.44 -5.91 -2.74
N ILE A 286 -4.76 -5.78 -2.72
CA ILE A 286 -5.55 -5.30 -3.86
C ILE A 286 -6.10 -3.88 -3.68
N GLY A 287 -5.60 -3.09 -2.72
CA GLY A 287 -6.05 -1.71 -2.42
C GLY A 287 -6.16 -0.81 -3.64
N SER A 288 -5.26 -0.96 -4.62
CA SER A 288 -5.27 -0.20 -5.88
C SER A 288 -5.86 -0.96 -7.08
N ALA A 289 -6.37 -2.17 -6.90
CA ALA A 289 -6.65 -3.13 -7.97
C ALA A 289 -7.92 -2.82 -8.78
N THR A 290 -7.98 -1.65 -9.40
CA THR A 290 -8.89 -1.39 -10.51
C THR A 290 -8.10 -1.10 -11.79
N GLU A 291 -8.66 -1.41 -12.95
CA GLU A 291 -8.01 -1.15 -14.26
C GLU A 291 -7.60 0.32 -14.38
N ARG A 292 -8.52 1.22 -14.05
CA ARG A 292 -8.31 2.67 -14.12
C ARG A 292 -7.17 3.12 -13.20
N THR A 293 -7.18 2.68 -11.95
CA THR A 293 -6.19 3.14 -10.97
C THR A 293 -4.81 2.60 -11.27
N ARG A 294 -4.69 1.29 -11.56
CA ARG A 294 -3.39 0.70 -11.91
C ARG A 294 -2.84 1.24 -13.22
N ALA A 295 -3.68 1.50 -14.22
CA ALA A 295 -3.26 2.19 -15.44
C ALA A 295 -2.74 3.60 -15.14
N ALA A 296 -3.45 4.39 -14.31
CA ALA A 296 -3.02 5.73 -13.92
C ALA A 296 -1.69 5.73 -13.13
N MET A 297 -1.47 4.73 -12.26
CA MET A 297 -0.18 4.56 -11.56
C MET A 297 0.95 4.31 -12.55
N VAL A 298 0.77 3.39 -13.49
CA VAL A 298 1.79 3.09 -14.52
C VAL A 298 2.03 4.32 -15.42
N ASP A 299 0.97 4.99 -15.84
CA ASP A 299 1.07 6.18 -16.70
C ASP A 299 1.83 7.32 -16.00
N LEU A 300 1.57 7.58 -14.71
CA LEU A 300 2.30 8.60 -13.93
C LEU A 300 3.77 8.22 -13.72
N ALA A 301 4.07 6.95 -13.43
CA ALA A 301 5.45 6.47 -13.31
C ALA A 301 6.21 6.62 -14.64
N VAL A 302 5.58 6.27 -15.76
CA VAL A 302 6.15 6.47 -17.10
C VAL A 302 6.33 7.95 -17.43
N ASP A 303 5.39 8.80 -17.07
CA ASP A 303 5.51 10.25 -17.24
C ASP A 303 6.74 10.82 -16.50
N ASN A 304 6.99 10.35 -15.26
CA ASN A 304 8.18 10.72 -14.52
C ASN A 304 9.47 10.30 -15.26
N ILE A 305 9.52 9.06 -15.77
CA ILE A 305 10.66 8.59 -16.56
C ILE A 305 10.86 9.48 -17.78
N LEU A 306 9.81 9.68 -18.58
CA LEU A 306 9.88 10.44 -19.82
C LEU A 306 10.28 11.91 -19.60
N ASP A 307 9.86 12.52 -18.50
CA ASP A 307 10.25 13.88 -18.16
C ASP A 307 11.74 13.95 -17.80
N VAL A 308 12.24 13.04 -16.96
CA VAL A 308 13.68 12.99 -16.60
C VAL A 308 14.55 12.68 -17.83
N LEU A 309 14.13 11.77 -18.70
CA LEU A 309 14.87 11.44 -19.93
C LEU A 309 14.94 12.61 -20.92
N ARG A 310 14.01 13.57 -20.82
CA ARG A 310 13.98 14.81 -21.62
C ARG A 310 14.58 16.01 -20.89
N ASP A 311 15.37 15.77 -19.84
CA ASP A 311 15.98 16.80 -18.99
C ASP A 311 14.96 17.75 -18.35
N ARG A 312 13.74 17.23 -18.05
CA ARG A 312 12.71 17.95 -17.30
C ARG A 312 12.63 17.43 -15.86
N PRO A 313 12.14 18.24 -14.90
CA PRO A 313 11.91 17.78 -13.53
C PRO A 313 10.93 16.61 -13.52
N ALA A 314 11.17 15.64 -12.64
CA ALA A 314 10.17 14.62 -12.33
C ALA A 314 8.93 15.27 -11.69
N ARG A 315 7.75 14.71 -11.96
CA ARG A 315 6.47 15.24 -11.43
C ARG A 315 6.29 14.95 -9.94
N THR A 316 6.73 13.79 -9.51
CA THR A 316 6.49 13.29 -8.15
C THR A 316 7.77 12.67 -7.54
N PRO A 317 8.86 13.45 -7.38
CA PRO A 317 10.10 12.96 -6.80
C PRO A 317 9.91 12.68 -5.30
N LEU A 318 10.59 11.64 -4.80
CA LEU A 318 10.67 11.38 -3.37
C LEU A 318 11.62 12.37 -2.69
N PRO A 319 11.22 12.94 -1.54
CA PRO A 319 12.12 13.76 -0.73
C PRO A 319 13.39 13.01 -0.34
N GLY A 320 14.53 13.70 -0.37
CA GLY A 320 15.83 13.14 0.02
C GLY A 320 16.47 12.23 -1.04
N THR A 321 15.95 12.20 -2.27
CA THR A 321 16.65 11.65 -3.44
C THR A 321 17.12 12.81 -4.32
N ALA A 322 18.06 12.54 -5.29
CA ALA A 322 18.59 13.59 -6.15
C ALA A 322 17.47 14.33 -6.90
N SER A 323 17.57 15.65 -7.01
CA SER A 323 16.77 16.39 -7.97
C SER A 323 17.44 16.26 -9.35
N ALA A 324 16.69 16.02 -10.41
CA ALA A 324 17.22 15.90 -11.76
C ALA A 324 17.96 17.19 -12.22
N TYR A 325 17.82 18.29 -11.49
CA TYR A 325 18.41 19.61 -11.80
C TYR A 325 19.78 19.88 -11.16
N GLU A 326 20.24 19.06 -10.21
CA GLU A 326 21.46 19.34 -9.43
C GLU A 326 22.69 18.57 -9.88
N ARG A 327 22.69 17.94 -11.06
CA ARG A 327 23.95 17.41 -11.60
C ARG A 327 24.84 18.59 -11.99
N PRO A 328 26.01 18.75 -11.36
CA PRO A 328 26.99 19.70 -11.87
C PRO A 328 27.33 19.28 -13.30
N VAL A 329 27.24 20.22 -14.22
CA VAL A 329 27.75 20.05 -15.59
C VAL A 329 29.23 19.67 -15.47
N SER A 330 29.55 18.38 -15.63
CA SER A 330 30.91 17.90 -15.62
C SER A 330 31.60 18.42 -16.86
N GLY A 331 32.48 19.40 -16.68
CA GLY A 331 33.60 19.63 -17.58
C GLY A 331 33.48 20.76 -18.55
N SER A 332 33.70 21.98 -18.10
CA SER A 332 34.57 22.89 -18.87
C SER A 332 36.02 22.54 -18.49
N ARG A 333 36.67 21.67 -19.23
CA ARG A 333 38.11 21.65 -19.25
C ARG A 333 38.56 22.82 -20.13
N SER A 334 39.14 23.82 -19.48
CA SER A 334 40.04 24.80 -20.09
C SER A 334 41.31 24.13 -20.61
#